data_fd29729913e442897abd2b5dfdb34aa6
#
_entry.id   fd29729913e442897abd2b5dfdb34aa6
#
_cell.length_a   1.000
_cell.length_b   1.000
_cell.length_c   1.000
_cell.angle_alpha   90.00
_cell.angle_beta   90.00
_cell.angle_gamma   90.00
#
_symmetry.space_group_name_H-M   'P 1'
#
loop_
_entity.id
_entity.type
_entity.pdbx_description
1 polymer ?
#
loop_
_entity_poly.entity_id
_entity_poly.type
_entity_poly.pdbx_seq_one_letter_code
_entity_poly.pdbx_strand_id
1 'polypeptide(L)'
;MKKLLCVVMALCLTMACALAEEAPALNWEDFAPALEAGGVTGQFYTFDEIAVAIWMPEGLNPVELTEEDVANGYIGYFAPDDQSAAVSIVYVDVNGMSLEDYTAQLESAGATEIEPGTVNGLPCVSYKLAEQDSVSIAFTTEAGYILEVTCTPLSVENAELVWGAVVASIQPAA
;
A
#
# COMPACT_ATOMS: atom_id res chain seq x y z
N MET A 1 43.16 -0.17 32.00
CA MET A 1 42.12 -1.12 31.57
C MET A 1 40.71 -0.60 31.76
N LYS A 2 40.30 0.03 32.87
CA LYS A 2 38.93 0.55 33.06
C LYS A 2 38.53 1.68 32.09
N LYS A 3 39.49 2.54 31.68
CA LYS A 3 39.20 3.64 30.71
C LYS A 3 39.00 3.15 29.27
N LEU A 4 39.61 2.03 28.89
CA LEU A 4 39.45 1.44 27.57
C LEU A 4 38.06 0.76 27.43
N LEU A 5 37.55 0.17 28.51
CA LEU A 5 36.24 -0.46 28.54
C LEU A 5 35.10 0.54 28.36
N CYS A 6 35.24 1.76 28.96
CA CYS A 6 34.24 2.83 28.80
C CYS A 6 34.17 3.38 27.35
N VAL A 7 35.33 3.45 26.66
CA VAL A 7 35.37 3.92 25.27
C VAL A 7 34.74 2.89 24.32
N VAL A 8 34.96 1.59 24.55
CA VAL A 8 34.34 0.52 23.75
C VAL A 8 32.83 0.46 23.97
N MET A 9 32.34 0.62 25.22
CA MET A 9 30.91 0.71 25.50
C MET A 9 30.24 1.95 24.89
N ALA A 10 30.92 3.11 24.89
CA ALA A 10 30.41 4.32 24.26
C ALA A 10 30.34 4.16 22.73
N LEU A 11 31.31 3.47 22.12
CA LEU A 11 31.33 3.21 20.68
C LEU A 11 30.24 2.23 20.26
N CYS A 12 29.94 1.23 21.10
CA CYS A 12 28.82 0.30 20.84
C CYS A 12 27.45 0.96 20.97
N LEU A 13 27.28 1.95 21.87
CA LEU A 13 26.03 2.69 22.00
C LEU A 13 25.78 3.67 20.85
N THR A 14 26.86 4.18 20.22
CA THR A 14 26.71 5.07 19.05
C THR A 14 26.46 4.32 17.74
N MET A 15 26.78 3.03 17.65
CA MET A 15 26.44 2.19 16.50
C MET A 15 25.01 1.64 16.55
N ALA A 16 24.37 1.61 17.72
CA ALA A 16 22.97 1.16 17.85
C ALA A 16 21.94 2.22 17.41
N CYS A 17 22.37 3.48 17.15
CA CYS A 17 21.48 4.54 16.66
C CYS A 17 21.56 4.78 15.14
N ALA A 18 22.29 3.95 14.38
CA ALA A 18 22.56 4.19 12.96
C ALA A 18 21.89 3.17 12.01
N LEU A 19 20.96 2.36 12.49
CA LEU A 19 20.16 1.45 11.67
C LEU A 19 18.66 1.54 12.06
N ALA A 20 18.11 2.73 12.15
CA ALA A 20 16.73 2.90 11.81
C ALA A 20 16.72 2.87 10.27
N GLU A 21 16.49 1.72 9.69
CA GLU A 21 16.15 1.60 8.28
C GLU A 21 14.94 2.50 8.08
N GLU A 22 15.09 3.58 7.31
CA GLU A 22 13.97 4.47 7.04
C GLU A 22 12.89 3.62 6.39
N ALA A 23 11.68 3.68 6.93
CA ALA A 23 10.55 2.96 6.37
C ALA A 23 10.41 3.32 4.88
N PRO A 24 10.18 2.36 3.98
CA PRO A 24 10.09 2.61 2.55
C PRO A 24 9.05 3.68 2.26
N ALA A 25 9.41 4.65 1.42
CA ALA A 25 8.55 5.74 0.99
C ALA A 25 8.23 5.58 -0.49
N LEU A 26 6.95 5.56 -0.82
CA LEU A 26 6.46 5.55 -2.19
C LEU A 26 5.89 6.92 -2.54
N ASN A 27 6.40 7.53 -3.63
CA ASN A 27 5.92 8.80 -4.12
C ASN A 27 5.61 8.69 -5.61
N TRP A 28 4.50 9.27 -6.05
CA TRP A 28 4.10 9.24 -7.45
C TRP A 28 5.17 9.77 -8.41
N GLU A 29 5.88 10.81 -7.97
CA GLU A 29 6.94 11.45 -8.77
C GLU A 29 8.10 10.50 -9.13
N ASP A 30 8.29 9.42 -8.35
CA ASP A 30 9.32 8.42 -8.59
C ASP A 30 8.89 7.40 -9.67
N PHE A 31 7.58 7.15 -9.80
CA PHE A 31 7.02 6.17 -10.72
C PHE A 31 6.62 6.76 -12.07
N ALA A 32 6.07 7.96 -12.12
CA ALA A 32 5.54 8.57 -13.34
C ALA A 32 6.55 8.61 -14.50
N PRO A 33 7.84 9.00 -14.30
CA PRO A 33 8.83 8.97 -15.38
C PRO A 33 9.18 7.56 -15.85
N ALA A 34 9.16 6.57 -14.97
CA ALA A 34 9.46 5.18 -15.32
C ALA A 34 8.32 4.54 -16.14
N LEU A 35 7.06 4.86 -15.80
CA LEU A 35 5.89 4.46 -16.60
C LEU A 35 5.97 5.05 -18.02
N GLU A 36 6.26 6.35 -18.14
CA GLU A 36 6.42 7.01 -19.45
C GLU A 36 7.55 6.37 -20.28
N ALA A 37 8.70 6.13 -19.67
CA ALA A 37 9.83 5.47 -20.33
C ALA A 37 9.53 4.03 -20.75
N GLY A 38 8.70 3.31 -19.98
CA GLY A 38 8.22 1.97 -20.26
C GLY A 38 7.04 1.92 -21.24
N GLY A 39 6.48 3.06 -21.64
CA GLY A 39 5.31 3.15 -22.50
C GLY A 39 4.02 2.62 -21.82
N VAL A 40 4.00 2.62 -20.49
CA VAL A 40 2.82 2.20 -19.70
C VAL A 40 1.88 3.39 -19.55
N THR A 41 0.68 3.28 -20.08
CA THR A 41 -0.38 4.31 -20.04
C THR A 41 -1.46 3.96 -19.02
N GLY A 42 -2.21 4.96 -18.58
CA GLY A 42 -3.32 4.80 -17.64
C GLY A 42 -4.02 6.12 -17.37
N GLN A 43 -4.99 6.08 -16.47
CA GLN A 43 -5.77 7.27 -16.10
C GLN A 43 -6.11 7.27 -14.61
N PHE A 44 -6.39 8.46 -14.07
CA PHE A 44 -6.88 8.60 -12.71
C PHE A 44 -8.38 8.36 -12.63
N TYR A 45 -8.78 7.58 -11.63
CA TYR A 45 -10.17 7.40 -11.22
C TYR A 45 -10.39 8.07 -9.87
N THR A 46 -11.49 8.78 -9.73
CA THR A 46 -11.88 9.47 -8.49
C THR A 46 -12.90 8.63 -7.74
N PHE A 47 -12.70 8.52 -6.44
CA PHE A 47 -13.59 7.86 -5.49
C PHE A 47 -14.21 8.94 -4.60
N ASP A 48 -15.41 9.38 -4.97
CA ASP A 48 -16.07 10.54 -4.35
C ASP A 48 -16.37 10.33 -2.86
N GLU A 49 -16.62 9.06 -2.45
CA GLU A 49 -16.91 8.69 -1.07
C GLU A 49 -15.77 9.04 -0.11
N ILE A 50 -14.54 9.04 -0.61
CA ILE A 50 -13.33 9.28 0.19
C ILE A 50 -12.50 10.45 -0.30
N ALA A 51 -12.98 11.16 -1.34
CA ALA A 51 -12.29 12.27 -2.00
C ALA A 51 -10.82 11.94 -2.38
N VAL A 52 -10.60 10.75 -2.94
CA VAL A 52 -9.29 10.24 -3.35
C VAL A 52 -9.30 9.94 -4.84
N ALA A 53 -8.18 10.19 -5.51
CA ALA A 53 -7.91 9.77 -6.88
C ALA A 53 -6.76 8.73 -6.89
N ILE A 54 -6.92 7.69 -7.72
CA ILE A 54 -5.94 6.62 -7.88
C ILE A 54 -5.74 6.38 -9.37
N TRP A 55 -4.49 6.31 -9.82
CA TRP A 55 -4.14 5.98 -11.19
C TRP A 55 -4.28 4.47 -11.43
N MET A 56 -4.95 4.11 -12.53
CA MET A 56 -5.11 2.73 -12.98
C MET A 56 -4.44 2.57 -14.35
N PRO A 57 -3.65 1.50 -14.57
CA PRO A 57 -3.05 1.23 -15.86
C PRO A 57 -4.13 0.92 -16.91
N GLU A 58 -3.83 1.27 -18.15
CA GLU A 58 -4.68 0.92 -19.30
C GLU A 58 -4.88 -0.61 -19.37
N GLY A 59 -6.11 -1.02 -19.65
CA GLY A 59 -6.50 -2.45 -19.68
C GLY A 59 -7.19 -2.91 -18.40
N LEU A 60 -7.03 -2.22 -17.26
CA LEU A 60 -7.86 -2.44 -16.09
C LEU A 60 -9.13 -1.58 -16.21
N ASN A 61 -10.25 -2.23 -16.41
CA ASN A 61 -11.56 -1.59 -16.54
C ASN A 61 -12.32 -1.67 -15.21
N PRO A 62 -13.09 -0.63 -14.84
CA PRO A 62 -13.95 -0.70 -13.67
C PRO A 62 -15.00 -1.81 -13.84
N VAL A 63 -15.12 -2.65 -12.83
CA VAL A 63 -16.12 -3.73 -12.77
C VAL A 63 -17.25 -3.28 -11.85
N GLU A 64 -18.50 -3.54 -12.26
CA GLU A 64 -19.65 -3.22 -11.44
C GLU A 64 -19.65 -4.04 -10.14
N LEU A 65 -19.73 -3.34 -9.01
CA LEU A 65 -19.79 -3.95 -7.68
C LEU A 65 -21.20 -4.49 -7.41
N THR A 66 -21.28 -5.67 -6.83
CA THR A 66 -22.55 -6.23 -6.35
C THR A 66 -22.96 -5.57 -5.03
N GLU A 67 -24.23 -5.75 -4.61
CA GLU A 67 -24.70 -5.30 -3.30
C GLU A 67 -23.89 -5.93 -2.15
N GLU A 68 -23.42 -7.16 -2.34
CA GLU A 68 -22.58 -7.88 -1.37
C GLU A 68 -21.18 -7.26 -1.29
N ASP A 69 -20.58 -6.89 -2.43
CA ASP A 69 -19.28 -6.20 -2.46
C ASP A 69 -19.36 -4.87 -1.71
N VAL A 70 -20.36 -4.07 -2.01
CA VAL A 70 -20.60 -2.78 -1.33
C VAL A 70 -20.83 -2.98 0.18
N ALA A 71 -21.59 -4.00 0.57
CA ALA A 71 -21.81 -4.33 1.98
C ALA A 71 -20.52 -4.77 2.70
N ASN A 72 -19.56 -5.34 1.96
CA ASN A 72 -18.24 -5.71 2.45
C ASN A 72 -17.23 -4.55 2.38
N GLY A 73 -17.65 -3.35 1.99
CA GLY A 73 -16.83 -2.14 1.97
C GLY A 73 -16.03 -1.92 0.70
N TYR A 74 -16.25 -2.70 -0.35
CA TYR A 74 -15.62 -2.39 -1.63
C TYR A 74 -16.20 -1.10 -2.21
N ILE A 75 -15.32 -0.21 -2.65
CA ILE A 75 -15.66 1.05 -3.33
C ILE A 75 -15.12 1.08 -4.75
N GLY A 76 -14.26 0.11 -5.12
CA GLY A 76 -13.72 -0.03 -6.46
C GLY A 76 -13.15 -1.42 -6.71
N TYR A 77 -13.38 -1.93 -7.91
CA TYR A 77 -12.76 -3.14 -8.42
C TYR A 77 -12.44 -2.95 -9.90
N PHE A 78 -11.19 -3.20 -10.27
CA PHE A 78 -10.69 -3.01 -11.63
C PHE A 78 -10.04 -4.29 -12.11
N ALA A 79 -10.40 -4.74 -13.29
CA ALA A 79 -9.83 -5.94 -13.91
C ALA A 79 -9.87 -5.84 -15.45
N PRO A 80 -8.99 -6.57 -16.15
CA PRO A 80 -9.15 -6.78 -17.58
C PRO A 80 -10.28 -7.79 -17.85
N ASP A 81 -10.75 -7.87 -19.09
CA ASP A 81 -11.85 -8.75 -19.49
C ASP A 81 -11.61 -10.23 -19.18
N ASP A 82 -10.34 -10.67 -19.19
CA ASP A 82 -9.93 -12.04 -18.90
C ASP A 82 -9.68 -12.31 -17.40
N GLN A 83 -9.84 -11.28 -16.57
CA GLN A 83 -9.62 -11.34 -15.11
C GLN A 83 -8.22 -11.84 -14.70
N SER A 84 -7.23 -11.67 -15.56
CA SER A 84 -5.84 -12.10 -15.31
C SER A 84 -5.11 -11.25 -14.27
N ALA A 85 -5.64 -10.07 -13.95
CA ALA A 85 -5.13 -9.15 -12.95
C ALA A 85 -6.29 -8.40 -12.29
N ALA A 86 -6.06 -7.81 -11.12
CA ALA A 86 -7.06 -6.96 -10.50
C ALA A 86 -6.43 -5.95 -9.53
N VAL A 87 -7.14 -4.84 -9.36
CA VAL A 87 -6.97 -3.91 -8.24
C VAL A 87 -8.32 -3.79 -7.53
N SER A 88 -8.34 -4.08 -6.25
CA SER A 88 -9.50 -3.85 -5.40
C SER A 88 -9.24 -2.74 -4.40
N ILE A 89 -10.28 -1.97 -4.09
CA ILE A 89 -10.24 -0.84 -3.17
C ILE A 89 -11.35 -1.02 -2.15
N VAL A 90 -10.97 -1.12 -0.89
CA VAL A 90 -11.88 -1.34 0.24
C VAL A 90 -11.80 -0.14 1.18
N TYR A 91 -12.95 0.32 1.65
CA TYR A 91 -13.06 1.40 2.62
C TYR A 91 -14.06 1.01 3.71
N VAL A 92 -13.56 0.68 4.89
CA VAL A 92 -14.37 0.12 5.98
C VAL A 92 -14.18 0.87 7.28
N ASP A 93 -15.27 0.99 8.04
CA ASP A 93 -15.25 1.50 9.40
C ASP A 93 -14.62 0.44 10.33
N VAL A 94 -13.53 0.82 10.96
CA VAL A 94 -12.84 -0.02 11.95
C VAL A 94 -12.97 0.53 13.37
N ASN A 95 -13.98 1.38 13.61
CA ASN A 95 -14.29 1.99 14.89
C ASN A 95 -13.11 2.77 15.51
N GLY A 96 -12.36 3.47 14.67
CA GLY A 96 -11.22 4.29 15.09
C GLY A 96 -9.98 3.48 15.49
N MET A 97 -9.84 2.25 15.00
CA MET A 97 -8.66 1.44 15.20
C MET A 97 -7.40 2.15 14.67
N SER A 98 -6.32 2.08 15.43
CA SER A 98 -5.02 2.59 14.97
C SER A 98 -4.42 1.68 13.91
N LEU A 99 -3.47 2.21 13.12
CA LEU A 99 -2.72 1.39 12.16
C LEU A 99 -1.92 0.27 12.85
N GLU A 100 -1.43 0.52 14.07
CA GLU A 100 -0.73 -0.47 14.89
C GLU A 100 -1.67 -1.63 15.30
N ASP A 101 -2.88 -1.31 15.79
CA ASP A 101 -3.87 -2.32 16.15
C ASP A 101 -4.34 -3.11 14.92
N TYR A 102 -4.50 -2.43 13.78
CA TYR A 102 -4.83 -3.09 12.52
C TYR A 102 -3.71 -4.05 12.07
N THR A 103 -2.45 -3.62 12.17
CA THR A 103 -1.29 -4.48 11.90
C THR A 103 -1.30 -5.74 12.77
N ALA A 104 -1.59 -5.63 14.06
CA ALA A 104 -1.70 -6.78 14.97
C ALA A 104 -2.84 -7.73 14.57
N GLN A 105 -3.94 -7.21 14.02
CA GLN A 105 -5.01 -8.05 13.46
C GLN A 105 -4.57 -8.77 12.18
N LEU A 106 -3.85 -8.10 11.29
CA LEU A 106 -3.29 -8.71 10.08
C LEU A 106 -2.36 -9.88 10.41
N GLU A 107 -1.46 -9.72 11.39
CA GLU A 107 -0.61 -10.80 11.90
C GLU A 107 -1.44 -11.99 12.38
N SER A 108 -2.48 -11.72 13.17
CA SER A 108 -3.39 -12.73 13.69
C SER A 108 -4.20 -13.44 12.61
N ALA A 109 -4.47 -12.76 11.49
CA ALA A 109 -5.15 -13.29 10.31
C ALA A 109 -4.23 -14.08 9.38
N GLY A 110 -2.92 -14.15 9.69
CA GLY A 110 -1.93 -14.89 8.91
C GLY A 110 -1.33 -14.10 7.74
N ALA A 111 -1.41 -12.78 7.78
CA ALA A 111 -0.68 -11.94 6.85
C ALA A 111 0.84 -12.10 7.06
N THR A 112 1.58 -11.98 5.99
CA THR A 112 3.05 -12.11 5.94
C THR A 112 3.66 -10.88 5.29
N GLU A 113 4.98 -10.72 5.42
CA GLU A 113 5.71 -9.59 4.85
C GLU A 113 5.05 -8.24 5.21
N ILE A 114 4.69 -8.09 6.50
CA ILE A 114 4.06 -6.88 7.00
C ILE A 114 5.13 -5.83 7.24
N GLU A 115 5.09 -4.75 6.48
CA GLU A 115 6.10 -3.69 6.52
C GLU A 115 5.43 -2.32 6.68
N PRO A 116 5.83 -1.52 7.68
CA PRO A 116 5.41 -0.14 7.77
C PRO A 116 6.09 0.70 6.68
N GLY A 117 5.37 1.68 6.15
CA GLY A 117 5.88 2.57 5.11
C GLY A 117 5.15 3.89 5.08
N THR A 118 5.43 4.68 4.05
CA THR A 118 4.67 5.88 3.72
C THR A 118 4.34 5.94 2.23
N VAL A 119 3.16 6.44 1.90
CA VAL A 119 2.77 6.78 0.53
C VAL A 119 2.42 8.26 0.49
N ASN A 120 3.14 9.04 -0.32
CA ASN A 120 3.02 10.50 -0.38
C ASN A 120 3.07 11.15 1.02
N GLY A 121 3.91 10.61 1.92
CA GLY A 121 4.05 11.08 3.31
C GLY A 121 2.96 10.60 4.27
N LEU A 122 1.96 9.84 3.82
CA LEU A 122 0.93 9.25 4.68
C LEU A 122 1.41 7.89 5.21
N PRO A 123 1.37 7.65 6.53
CA PRO A 123 1.72 6.36 7.10
C PRO A 123 0.82 5.25 6.59
N CYS A 124 1.42 4.11 6.23
CA CYS A 124 0.72 2.93 5.76
C CYS A 124 1.38 1.65 6.28
N VAL A 125 0.73 0.54 6.06
CA VAL A 125 1.29 -0.80 6.21
C VAL A 125 1.05 -1.57 4.92
N SER A 126 2.12 -2.20 4.38
CA SER A 126 2.00 -3.16 3.29
C SER A 126 2.06 -4.57 3.84
N TYR A 127 1.38 -5.51 3.18
CA TYR A 127 1.38 -6.91 3.59
C TYR A 127 0.97 -7.83 2.44
N LYS A 128 1.24 -9.13 2.62
CA LYS A 128 0.77 -10.20 1.74
C LYS A 128 -0.09 -11.19 2.52
N LEU A 129 -1.10 -11.75 1.86
CA LEU A 129 -1.82 -12.90 2.38
C LEU A 129 -1.16 -14.17 1.85
N ALA A 130 -0.84 -15.11 2.75
CA ALA A 130 0.04 -16.26 2.49
C ALA A 130 -0.39 -17.17 1.32
N GLU A 131 -1.65 -17.16 0.93
CA GLU A 131 -2.19 -18.01 -0.15
C GLU A 131 -2.55 -17.20 -1.41
N GLN A 132 -2.28 -15.90 -1.42
CA GLN A 132 -2.64 -15.02 -2.52
C GLN A 132 -1.38 -14.44 -3.18
N ASP A 133 -1.33 -14.48 -4.51
CA ASP A 133 -0.30 -13.77 -5.29
C ASP A 133 -0.67 -12.28 -5.38
N SER A 134 -0.71 -11.60 -4.22
CA SER A 134 -1.16 -10.23 -4.09
C SER A 134 -0.36 -9.45 -3.06
N VAL A 135 -0.37 -8.14 -3.18
CA VAL A 135 0.07 -7.19 -2.16
C VAL A 135 -1.07 -6.26 -1.81
N SER A 136 -1.25 -6.04 -0.52
CA SER A 136 -2.19 -5.05 0.01
C SER A 136 -1.43 -3.93 0.68
N ILE A 137 -1.98 -2.72 0.58
CA ILE A 137 -1.53 -1.57 1.34
C ILE A 137 -2.72 -0.94 2.06
N ALA A 138 -2.55 -0.66 3.34
CA ALA A 138 -3.62 -0.13 4.19
C ALA A 138 -3.21 1.18 4.87
N PHE A 139 -4.16 2.10 4.95
CA PHE A 139 -4.05 3.41 5.59
C PHE A 139 -5.16 3.60 6.59
N THR A 140 -4.89 4.25 7.71
CA THR A 140 -5.95 4.79 8.55
C THR A 140 -6.33 6.19 8.09
N THR A 141 -7.62 6.48 8.06
CA THR A 141 -8.12 7.82 7.75
C THR A 141 -8.47 8.59 9.02
N GLU A 142 -8.55 9.92 8.92
CA GLU A 142 -8.97 10.78 10.05
C GLU A 142 -10.40 10.45 10.55
N ALA A 143 -11.23 9.88 9.68
CA ALA A 143 -12.58 9.44 10.04
C ALA A 143 -12.63 8.12 10.83
N GLY A 144 -11.48 7.47 11.04
CA GLY A 144 -11.40 6.19 11.76
C GLY A 144 -11.73 4.97 10.90
N TYR A 145 -11.57 5.10 9.59
CA TYR A 145 -11.73 4.04 8.60
C TYR A 145 -10.38 3.51 8.13
N ILE A 146 -10.36 2.31 7.58
CA ILE A 146 -9.24 1.80 6.78
C ILE A 146 -9.57 1.96 5.31
N LEU A 147 -8.65 2.58 4.57
CA LEU A 147 -8.55 2.49 3.12
C LEU A 147 -7.52 1.43 2.78
N GLU A 148 -7.92 0.40 2.04
CA GLU A 148 -7.03 -0.66 1.60
C GLU A 148 -7.07 -0.80 0.09
N VAL A 149 -5.89 -0.90 -0.52
CA VAL A 149 -5.72 -1.16 -1.95
C VAL A 149 -4.94 -2.46 -2.10
N THR A 150 -5.54 -3.43 -2.81
CA THR A 150 -4.92 -4.73 -3.10
C THR A 150 -4.67 -4.87 -4.58
N CYS A 151 -3.46 -5.25 -4.96
CA CYS A 151 -3.03 -5.50 -6.34
C CYS A 151 -2.65 -6.97 -6.53
N THR A 152 -3.13 -7.58 -7.61
CA THR A 152 -2.88 -8.99 -7.95
C THR A 152 -2.83 -9.20 -9.46
N PRO A 153 -2.04 -10.18 -9.99
CA PRO A 153 -1.04 -10.96 -9.30
C PRO A 153 0.33 -10.23 -9.24
N LEU A 154 1.22 -10.66 -8.37
CA LEU A 154 2.60 -10.17 -8.30
C LEU A 154 3.51 -10.81 -9.35
N SER A 155 3.08 -11.94 -9.93
CA SER A 155 3.83 -12.71 -10.91
C SER A 155 3.77 -12.16 -12.34
N VAL A 156 3.04 -11.06 -12.60
CA VAL A 156 3.01 -10.41 -13.92
C VAL A 156 4.31 -9.64 -14.20
N GLU A 157 4.63 -9.50 -15.48
CA GLU A 157 5.78 -8.70 -15.91
C GLU A 157 5.63 -7.24 -15.46
N ASN A 158 6.70 -6.66 -14.91
CA ASN A 158 6.73 -5.31 -14.36
C ASN A 158 5.76 -5.04 -13.17
N ALA A 159 5.34 -6.09 -12.43
CA ALA A 159 4.42 -5.94 -11.30
C ALA A 159 4.88 -4.86 -10.30
N GLU A 160 6.17 -4.84 -9.93
CA GLU A 160 6.70 -3.84 -8.99
C GLU A 160 6.51 -2.40 -9.50
N LEU A 161 6.74 -2.16 -10.79
CA LEU A 161 6.55 -0.84 -11.39
C LEU A 161 5.08 -0.46 -11.44
N VAL A 162 4.23 -1.36 -11.95
CA VAL A 162 2.82 -1.06 -12.19
C VAL A 162 2.03 -0.96 -10.89
N TRP A 163 2.17 -1.93 -10.00
CA TRP A 163 1.48 -1.93 -8.70
C TRP A 163 2.04 -0.88 -7.75
N GLY A 164 3.37 -0.66 -7.78
CA GLY A 164 3.99 0.45 -7.07
C GLY A 164 3.44 1.80 -7.52
N ALA A 165 3.22 1.99 -8.82
CA ALA A 165 2.63 3.21 -9.36
C ALA A 165 1.15 3.37 -8.96
N VAL A 166 0.34 2.30 -8.99
CA VAL A 166 -1.05 2.34 -8.51
C VAL A 166 -1.09 2.84 -7.07
N VAL A 167 -0.29 2.25 -6.19
CA VAL A 167 -0.22 2.63 -4.78
C VAL A 167 0.34 4.04 -4.58
N ALA A 168 1.46 4.37 -5.24
CA ALA A 168 2.09 5.68 -5.13
C ALA A 168 1.22 6.82 -5.67
N SER A 169 0.25 6.51 -6.54
CA SER A 169 -0.67 7.49 -7.12
C SER A 169 -1.82 7.92 -6.20
N ILE A 170 -2.01 7.26 -5.06
CA ILE A 170 -3.07 7.59 -4.11
C ILE A 170 -2.88 9.02 -3.63
N GLN A 171 -3.81 9.90 -3.97
CA GLN A 171 -3.75 11.32 -3.67
C GLN A 171 -5.15 11.91 -3.46
N PRO A 172 -5.29 13.08 -2.81
CA PRO A 172 -6.57 13.78 -2.73
C PRO A 172 -7.13 14.05 -4.13
N ALA A 173 -8.43 13.85 -4.31
CA ALA A 173 -9.14 14.24 -5.53
C ALA A 173 -9.11 15.78 -5.67
N ALA A 174 -8.91 16.27 -6.89
CA ALA A 174 -8.82 17.70 -7.20
C ALA A 174 -10.22 18.36 -7.30
#